data_25538b453b522a2e066e1642b15948cd
#
_entry.id   25538b453b522a2e066e1642b15948cd
#
_cell.length_a   1.000
_cell.length_b   1.000
_cell.length_c   1.000
_cell.angle_alpha   90.00
_cell.angle_beta   90.00
_cell.angle_gamma   90.00
#
_symmetry.space_group_name_H-M   'P 1'
#
loop_
_entity.id
_entity.type
_entity.pdbx_description
1 polymer ?
#
loop_
_entity_poly.entity_id
_entity_poly.type
_entity_poly.pdbx_seq_one_letter_code
_entity_poly.pdbx_strand_id
1 'polypeptide(L)' 'SEEGEPDGLGYGSMVSLCIKAIQEQQEIIQEQQALTAALTARIEALEGDL' A
#
# COMPACT_ATOMS: atom_id res chain seq x y z
N SER A 1 3.44 0.94 31.84
CA SER A 1 3.36 0.76 31.87
C SER A 1 3.46 0.20 31.94
N GLU A 2 3.43 0.35 32.19
CA GLU A 2 3.36 0.02 32.29
C GLU A 2 3.38 -0.33 32.00
N GLU A 3 3.32 -0.19 32.33
CA GLU A 3 3.21 -0.29 31.94
C GLU A 3 3.39 -0.17 31.23
N GLY A 4 3.74 -0.02 31.53
CA GLY A 4 3.72 0.35 30.90
C GLY A 4 4.12 0.43 30.22
N GLU A 5 4.59 0.82 30.58
CA GLU A 5 4.74 0.97 29.90
C GLU A 5 4.50 0.56 29.10
N PRO A 6 4.15 0.06 29.24
CA PRO A 6 3.51 -0.57 28.09
C PRO A 6 2.89 0.37 27.14
N ASP A 7 2.50 1.44 27.60
CA ASP A 7 1.89 2.41 26.70
C ASP A 7 2.77 2.75 25.54
N GLY A 8 3.96 3.16 25.86
CA GLY A 8 4.88 3.53 24.81
C GLY A 8 5.20 2.37 23.92
N LEU A 9 5.45 1.21 24.53
CA LEU A 9 5.82 0.04 23.75
C LEU A 9 4.65 -0.59 23.05
N GLY A 10 3.52 -0.72 23.76
CA GLY A 10 2.36 -1.37 23.18
C GLY A 10 1.67 -0.49 22.17
N TYR A 11 1.27 0.68 22.62
CA TYR A 11 0.46 1.54 21.79
C TYR A 11 1.29 2.23 20.71
N GLY A 12 2.42 2.79 21.09
CA GLY A 12 3.26 3.47 20.14
C GLY A 12 3.76 2.55 19.05
N SER A 13 4.14 1.33 19.44
CA SER A 13 4.60 0.35 18.45
C SER A 13 3.49 -0.05 17.52
N MET A 14 2.28 -0.22 18.05
CA MET A 14 1.14 -0.55 17.21
C MET A 14 0.87 0.54 16.20
N VAL A 15 0.91 1.79 16.64
CA VAL A 15 0.68 2.91 15.74
C VAL A 15 1.75 2.94 14.66
N SER A 16 3.00 2.73 15.04
CA SER A 16 4.10 2.70 14.07
C SER A 16 3.91 1.58 13.06
N LEU A 17 3.51 0.41 13.53
CA LEU A 17 3.28 -0.71 12.64
C LEU A 17 2.12 -0.45 11.70
N CYS A 18 1.06 0.18 12.20
CA CYS A 18 -0.07 0.51 11.37
C CYS A 18 0.32 1.50 10.28
N ILE A 19 1.09 2.51 10.64
CA ILE A 19 1.55 3.49 9.66
C ILE A 19 2.40 2.81 8.60
N LYS A 20 3.29 1.92 9.03
CA LYS A 20 4.14 1.21 8.09
C LYS A 20 3.32 0.34 7.15
N ALA A 21 2.33 -0.34 7.71
CA ALA A 21 1.45 -1.17 6.89
C ALA A 21 0.70 -0.34 5.86
N ILE A 22 0.23 0.82 6.26
CA ILE A 22 -0.47 1.72 5.35
C ILE A 22 0.47 2.17 4.24
N GLN A 23 1.72 2.50 4.59
CA GLN A 23 2.70 2.93 3.61
C GLN A 23 3.00 1.81 2.61
N GLU A 24 3.12 0.58 3.11
CA GLU A 24 3.36 -0.57 2.24
C GLU A 24 2.18 -0.81 1.32
N GLN A 25 0.96 -0.68 1.84
CA GLN A 25 -0.22 -0.82 1.02
C GLN A 25 -0.29 0.28 -0.04
N GLN A 26 0.13 1.48 0.33
CA GLN A 26 0.12 2.58 -0.62
C GLN A 26 1.07 2.29 -1.78
N GLU A 27 2.23 1.72 -1.48
CA GLU A 27 3.17 1.34 -2.53
C GLU A 27 2.59 0.27 -3.45
N ILE A 28 1.92 -0.71 -2.86
CA ILE A 28 1.28 -1.76 -3.65
C ILE A 28 0.19 -1.19 -4.52
N ILE A 29 -0.62 -0.29 -3.98
CA ILE A 29 -1.68 0.36 -4.74
C ILE A 29 -1.10 1.11 -5.93
N GLN A 30 -0.01 1.85 -5.71
CA GLN A 30 0.62 2.61 -6.78
C GLN A 30 1.17 1.68 -7.85
N GLU A 31 1.77 0.57 -7.45
CA GLU A 31 2.28 -0.41 -8.40
C GLU A 31 1.15 -1.01 -9.22
N GLN A 32 0.04 -1.31 -8.56
CA GLN A 32 -1.11 -1.88 -9.26
C GLN A 32 -1.75 -0.88 -10.20
N GLN A 33 -1.77 0.39 -9.82
CA GLN A 33 -2.30 1.42 -10.70
C GLN A 33 -1.44 1.54 -11.95
N ALA A 34 -0.13 1.47 -11.79
CA ALA A 34 0.77 1.52 -12.93
C ALA A 34 0.58 0.31 -13.83
N LEU A 35 0.43 -0.86 -13.23
CA LEU A 35 0.21 -2.08 -14.00
C LEU A 35 -1.12 -2.03 -14.73
N THR A 36 -2.16 -1.58 -14.05
CA THR A 36 -3.48 -1.47 -14.65
C THR A 36 -3.45 -0.50 -15.84
N ALA A 37 -2.76 0.62 -15.68
CA ALA A 37 -2.64 1.57 -16.77
C ALA A 37 -1.91 0.97 -17.96
N ALA A 38 -0.85 0.21 -17.69
CA ALA A 38 -0.09 -0.42 -18.75
C ALA A 38 -0.93 -1.47 -19.49
N LEU A 39 -1.69 -2.27 -18.75
CA LEU A 39 -2.55 -3.28 -19.34
C LEU A 39 -3.66 -2.63 -20.14
N THR A 40 -4.25 -1.57 -19.62
CA THR A 40 -5.30 -0.85 -20.33
C THR A 40 -4.78 -0.31 -21.65
N ALA A 41 -3.57 0.26 -21.63
CA ALA A 41 -2.97 0.78 -22.86
C ALA A 41 -2.75 -0.34 -23.87
N ARG A 42 -2.33 -1.52 -23.40
CA ARG A 42 -2.11 -2.64 -24.31
C ARG A 42 -3.42 -3.14 -24.92
N ILE A 43 -4.46 -3.18 -24.09
CA ILE A 43 -5.78 -3.60 -24.59
C ILE A 43 -6.27 -2.61 -25.63
N GLU A 44 -6.11 -1.32 -25.37
CA GLU A 44 -6.53 -0.30 -26.32
C GLU A 44 -5.75 -0.40 -27.62
N ALA A 45 -4.46 -0.70 -27.52
CA ALA A 45 -3.64 -0.87 -28.71
C ALA A 45 -4.10 -2.07 -29.52
N LEU A 46 -4.43 -3.18 -28.85
CA LEU A 46 -4.93 -4.36 -29.53
C LEU A 46 -6.28 -4.10 -30.17
N GLU A 47 -7.16 -3.38 -29.49
CA GLU A 47 -8.45 -3.02 -30.04
C GLU A 47 -8.29 -2.12 -31.27
N GLY A 48 -7.30 -1.26 -31.21
CA GLY A 48 -7.03 -0.37 -32.33
C GLY A 48 -6.60 -1.12 -33.58
N ASP A 49 -6.04 -2.32 -33.39
CA ASP A 49 -5.62 -3.14 -34.53
C ASP A 49 -6.77 -3.91 -35.16
N LEU A 50 -7.89 -3.95 -34.46
CA LEU A 50 -9.04 -4.64 -35.02
C LEU A 50 -9.78 -3.73 -35.99
#